data_12c09738bf073b1258df986284810439
#
_entry.id   12c09738bf073b1258df986284810439
#
_cell.length_a   1.000
_cell.length_b   1.000
_cell.length_c   1.000
_cell.angle_alpha   90.00
_cell.angle_beta   90.00
_cell.angle_gamma   90.00
#
_symmetry.space_group_name_H-M   'P 1'
#
loop_
_entity.id
_entity.type
_entity.pdbx_description
1 polymer ?
#
loop_
_entity_poly.entity_id
_entity_poly.type
_entity_poly.pdbx_seq_one_letter_code
_entity_poly.pdbx_strand_id
1 'polypeptide(L)'
;MKHLFVRVLVLAAAVCIGLAAFPRPTSATASSTRAAQLEAIQELRTETWRWQALMRKPRTPTFFSERRSSDADYLRWVRQLWERRAARAERAAMRPPHRSQWLCIHRYERNPAQGWRTRTGNGYYGGLQMDIHFQRAYGPELLRRKGTANNWTPYEQMWVAERAHRSGRGFYPWPNTARYCGLI
;
A
#
# COMPACT_ATOMS: atom_id res chain seq x y z
N MET A 1 -38.06 -49.85 64.92
CA MET A 1 -38.26 -49.08 63.71
C MET A 1 -38.02 -47.59 64.06
N LYS A 2 -36.87 -47.06 63.74
CA LYS A 2 -36.45 -45.70 64.12
C LYS A 2 -36.40 -44.81 62.87
N HIS A 3 -37.27 -43.84 62.78
CA HIS A 3 -37.27 -42.87 61.70
C HIS A 3 -36.25 -41.83 61.97
N LEU A 4 -35.22 -41.70 61.07
CA LEU A 4 -34.19 -40.69 61.11
C LEU A 4 -34.63 -39.48 60.23
N PHE A 5 -34.94 -38.36 60.84
CA PHE A 5 -35.23 -37.10 60.17
C PHE A 5 -33.92 -36.40 59.80
N VAL A 6 -33.61 -36.36 58.52
CA VAL A 6 -32.52 -35.51 58.00
C VAL A 6 -33.04 -34.09 57.77
N ARG A 7 -32.53 -33.13 58.55
CA ARG A 7 -32.77 -31.69 58.33
C ARG A 7 -31.81 -31.20 57.29
N VAL A 8 -32.33 -30.84 56.10
CA VAL A 8 -31.57 -30.15 55.03
C VAL A 8 -31.53 -28.67 55.38
N LEU A 9 -30.32 -28.16 55.66
CA LEU A 9 -30.06 -26.76 55.86
C LEU A 9 -29.80 -26.10 54.48
N VAL A 10 -30.72 -25.27 53.99
CA VAL A 10 -30.54 -24.51 52.75
C VAL A 10 -29.79 -23.23 53.11
N LEU A 11 -28.50 -23.14 52.75
CA LEU A 11 -27.70 -21.93 52.83
C LEU A 11 -28.02 -21.09 51.59
N ALA A 12 -28.75 -20.01 51.70
CA ALA A 12 -28.91 -18.99 50.68
C ALA A 12 -27.66 -18.16 50.57
N ALA A 13 -26.81 -18.40 49.57
CA ALA A 13 -25.68 -17.55 49.20
C ALA A 13 -26.22 -16.34 48.41
N ALA A 14 -26.23 -15.16 49.03
CA ALA A 14 -26.50 -13.91 48.34
C ALA A 14 -25.32 -13.54 47.44
N VAL A 15 -25.49 -13.74 46.13
CA VAL A 15 -24.53 -13.28 45.13
C VAL A 15 -24.73 -11.75 44.94
N CYS A 16 -23.90 -10.97 45.60
CA CYS A 16 -23.80 -9.54 45.27
C CYS A 16 -23.12 -9.37 43.89
N ILE A 17 -23.90 -9.22 42.84
CA ILE A 17 -23.40 -8.81 41.53
C ILE A 17 -23.00 -7.32 41.65
N GLY A 18 -21.72 -7.09 41.94
CA GLY A 18 -21.14 -5.75 41.84
C GLY A 18 -21.16 -5.32 40.39
N LEU A 19 -22.04 -4.37 40.05
CA LEU A 19 -21.99 -3.67 38.79
C LEU A 19 -20.67 -2.88 38.75
N ALA A 20 -19.61 -3.45 38.15
CA ALA A 20 -18.39 -2.74 37.84
C ALA A 20 -18.76 -1.64 36.84
N ALA A 21 -18.85 -0.41 37.31
CA ALA A 21 -19.00 0.77 36.45
C ALA A 21 -17.74 0.90 35.62
N PHE A 22 -17.80 0.53 34.33
CA PHE A 22 -16.70 0.79 33.42
C PHE A 22 -16.45 2.32 33.40
N PRO A 23 -15.19 2.77 33.62
CA PRO A 23 -14.88 4.18 33.59
C PRO A 23 -15.20 4.74 32.20
N ARG A 24 -16.04 5.76 32.14
CA ARG A 24 -16.29 6.48 30.89
C ARG A 24 -14.99 7.16 30.46
N PRO A 25 -14.59 7.06 29.17
CA PRO A 25 -13.39 7.72 28.69
C PRO A 25 -13.50 9.23 28.96
N THR A 26 -12.46 9.82 29.51
CA THR A 26 -12.38 11.27 29.71
C THR A 26 -12.34 11.98 28.36
N SER A 27 -12.76 13.24 28.27
CA SER A 27 -12.76 14.02 27.03
C SER A 27 -11.36 14.07 26.38
N ALA A 28 -10.31 14.08 27.16
CA ALA A 28 -8.92 14.02 26.67
C ALA A 28 -8.58 12.69 25.99
N THR A 29 -9.01 11.56 26.55
CA THR A 29 -8.80 10.22 25.97
C THR A 29 -9.59 10.06 24.67
N ALA A 30 -10.81 10.55 24.60
CA ALA A 30 -11.63 10.52 23.38
C ALA A 30 -11.03 11.39 22.26
N SER A 31 -10.48 12.56 22.61
CA SER A 31 -9.81 13.44 21.65
C SER A 31 -8.54 12.82 21.08
N SER A 32 -7.70 12.21 21.90
CA SER A 32 -6.47 11.54 21.46
C SER A 32 -6.78 10.34 20.55
N THR A 33 -7.81 9.57 20.87
CA THR A 33 -8.26 8.44 20.03
C THR A 33 -8.77 8.90 18.67
N ARG A 34 -9.53 10.02 18.63
CA ARG A 34 -9.99 10.61 17.36
C ARG A 34 -8.83 11.10 16.51
N ALA A 35 -7.87 11.80 17.09
CA ALA A 35 -6.69 12.29 16.37
C ALA A 35 -5.90 11.12 15.73
N ALA A 36 -5.64 10.05 16.47
CA ALA A 36 -4.97 8.85 15.97
C ALA A 36 -5.74 8.17 14.83
N GLN A 37 -7.08 8.11 14.90
CA GLN A 37 -7.89 7.58 13.81
C GLN A 37 -7.80 8.43 12.54
N LEU A 38 -7.87 9.76 12.66
CA LEU A 38 -7.74 10.67 11.52
C LEU A 38 -6.35 10.58 10.88
N GLU A 39 -5.30 10.46 11.67
CA GLU A 39 -3.93 10.25 11.21
C GLU A 39 -3.80 8.94 10.41
N ALA A 40 -4.25 7.82 10.96
CA ALA A 40 -4.26 6.53 10.28
C ALA A 40 -5.04 6.58 8.95
N ILE A 41 -6.20 7.25 8.92
CA ILE A 41 -6.96 7.46 7.67
C ILE A 41 -6.14 8.28 6.67
N GLN A 42 -5.44 9.31 7.12
CA GLN A 42 -4.62 10.16 6.24
C GLN A 42 -3.42 9.40 5.66
N GLU A 43 -2.78 8.53 6.44
CA GLU A 43 -1.70 7.66 5.97
C GLU A 43 -2.20 6.71 4.87
N LEU A 44 -3.32 6.03 5.09
CA LEU A 44 -3.94 5.13 4.12
C LEU A 44 -4.36 5.84 2.82
N ARG A 45 -4.84 7.08 2.92
CA ARG A 45 -5.12 7.94 1.76
C ARG A 45 -3.84 8.22 0.97
N THR A 46 -2.80 8.65 1.67
CA THR A 46 -1.50 8.99 1.07
C THR A 46 -0.91 7.77 0.36
N GLU A 47 -0.99 6.61 0.97
CA GLU A 47 -0.56 5.35 0.37
C GLU A 47 -1.38 4.99 -0.87
N THR A 48 -2.71 5.06 -0.79
CA THR A 48 -3.60 4.83 -1.93
C THR A 48 -3.25 5.74 -3.11
N TRP A 49 -3.07 7.03 -2.85
CA TRP A 49 -2.75 8.02 -3.87
C TRP A 49 -1.35 7.85 -4.44
N ARG A 50 -0.38 7.40 -3.63
CA ARG A 50 0.97 7.04 -4.10
C ARG A 50 0.92 5.93 -5.14
N TRP A 51 0.17 4.86 -4.87
CA TRP A 51 -0.02 3.76 -5.82
C TRP A 51 -0.78 4.21 -7.08
N GLN A 52 -1.81 5.01 -6.92
CA GLN A 52 -2.56 5.58 -8.04
C GLN A 52 -1.68 6.48 -8.92
N ALA A 53 -0.87 7.34 -8.31
CA ALA A 53 0.07 8.21 -9.03
C ALA A 53 1.11 7.40 -9.81
N LEU A 54 1.64 6.31 -9.23
CA LEU A 54 2.56 5.41 -9.92
C LEU A 54 1.93 4.86 -11.21
N MET A 55 0.67 4.45 -11.14
CA MET A 55 -0.11 3.93 -12.27
C MET A 55 -0.66 5.03 -13.21
N ARG A 56 -0.46 6.31 -12.90
CA ARG A 56 -1.13 7.47 -13.55
C ARG A 56 -2.66 7.36 -13.54
N LYS A 57 -3.22 6.87 -12.45
CA LYS A 57 -4.66 6.85 -12.20
C LYS A 57 -5.11 8.09 -11.41
N PRO A 58 -6.35 8.56 -11.61
CA PRO A 58 -6.91 9.64 -10.81
C PRO A 58 -6.95 9.26 -9.32
N ARG A 59 -6.77 10.27 -8.47
CA ARG A 59 -6.88 10.07 -7.02
C ARG A 59 -8.30 9.73 -6.63
N THR A 60 -8.47 8.74 -5.78
CA THR A 60 -9.74 8.48 -5.13
C THR A 60 -10.17 9.72 -4.35
N PRO A 61 -11.40 10.24 -4.59
CA PRO A 61 -11.90 11.42 -3.89
C PRO A 61 -12.08 11.16 -2.40
N THR A 62 -12.02 12.23 -1.61
CA THR A 62 -12.35 12.25 -0.18
C THR A 62 -13.58 13.08 0.05
N PHE A 63 -14.40 12.71 1.04
CA PHE A 63 -15.56 13.47 1.43
C PHE A 63 -15.26 14.38 2.62
N PHE A 64 -15.97 15.50 2.69
CA PHE A 64 -15.82 16.46 3.78
C PHE A 64 -16.12 15.84 5.16
N SER A 65 -17.17 15.02 5.25
CA SER A 65 -17.54 14.28 6.46
C SER A 65 -16.43 13.40 7.01
N GLU A 66 -15.59 12.81 6.15
CA GLU A 66 -14.46 11.96 6.58
C GLU A 66 -13.42 12.71 7.41
N ARG A 67 -13.35 14.04 7.30
CA ARG A 67 -12.37 14.88 7.99
C ARG A 67 -12.94 15.58 9.23
N ARG A 68 -14.27 15.78 9.28
CA ARG A 68 -14.92 16.57 10.32
C ARG A 68 -15.75 15.76 11.31
N SER A 69 -16.05 14.51 11.02
CA SER A 69 -16.83 13.69 11.94
C SER A 69 -16.13 13.53 13.29
N SER A 70 -16.92 13.58 14.34
CA SER A 70 -16.52 13.20 15.71
C SER A 70 -17.04 11.81 16.08
N ASP A 71 -17.86 11.19 15.22
CA ASP A 71 -18.42 9.87 15.42
C ASP A 71 -17.33 8.79 15.26
N ALA A 72 -17.04 8.08 16.35
CA ALA A 72 -15.98 7.07 16.39
C ALA A 72 -16.30 5.86 15.51
N ASP A 73 -17.56 5.45 15.40
CA ASP A 73 -17.97 4.31 14.58
C ASP A 73 -17.87 4.65 13.10
N TYR A 74 -18.29 5.85 12.73
CA TYR A 74 -18.10 6.36 11.38
C TYR A 74 -16.61 6.44 10.99
N LEU A 75 -15.74 6.99 11.86
CA LEU A 75 -14.31 7.06 11.59
C LEU A 75 -13.67 5.67 11.49
N ARG A 76 -14.11 4.71 12.29
CA ARG A 76 -13.67 3.32 12.18
C ARG A 76 -14.06 2.71 10.84
N TRP A 77 -15.30 2.94 10.39
CA TRP A 77 -15.77 2.51 9.07
C TRP A 77 -14.97 3.17 7.93
N VAL A 78 -14.70 4.48 8.00
CA VAL A 78 -13.87 5.22 7.04
C VAL A 78 -12.46 4.63 6.98
N ARG A 79 -11.83 4.34 8.12
CA ARG A 79 -10.51 3.70 8.16
C ARG A 79 -10.52 2.36 7.44
N GLN A 80 -11.45 1.48 7.73
CA GLN A 80 -11.58 0.18 7.06
C GLN A 80 -11.82 0.34 5.54
N LEU A 81 -12.57 1.35 5.13
CA LEU A 81 -12.76 1.66 3.72
C LEU A 81 -11.44 2.02 3.04
N TRP A 82 -10.62 2.86 3.67
CA TRP A 82 -9.32 3.25 3.13
C TRP A 82 -8.28 2.14 3.20
N GLU A 83 -8.32 1.26 4.20
CA GLU A 83 -7.52 0.02 4.23
C GLU A 83 -7.78 -0.85 2.99
N ARG A 84 -9.06 -1.08 2.66
CA ARG A 84 -9.43 -1.83 1.46
C ARG A 84 -9.01 -1.13 0.16
N ARG A 85 -9.09 0.21 0.12
CA ARG A 85 -8.66 1.02 -1.04
C ARG A 85 -7.14 0.96 -1.23
N ALA A 86 -6.37 1.12 -0.16
CA ALA A 86 -4.91 1.02 -0.17
C ALA A 86 -4.45 -0.37 -0.66
N ALA A 87 -4.96 -1.43 -0.06
CA ALA A 87 -4.64 -2.80 -0.46
C ALA A 87 -5.04 -3.11 -1.93
N ARG A 88 -6.15 -2.55 -2.41
CA ARG A 88 -6.55 -2.70 -3.83
C ARG A 88 -5.61 -1.95 -4.77
N ALA A 89 -5.24 -0.71 -4.42
CA ALA A 89 -4.34 0.11 -5.22
C ALA A 89 -2.94 -0.51 -5.29
N GLU A 90 -2.43 -1.01 -4.17
CA GLU A 90 -1.18 -1.73 -4.10
C GLU A 90 -1.17 -2.98 -4.98
N ARG A 91 -2.16 -3.88 -4.82
CA ARG A 91 -2.27 -5.09 -5.65
C ARG A 91 -2.35 -4.76 -7.15
N ALA A 92 -3.03 -3.68 -7.52
CA ALA A 92 -3.08 -3.23 -8.91
C ALA A 92 -1.72 -2.71 -9.39
N ALA A 93 -0.97 -1.98 -8.55
CA ALA A 93 0.35 -1.48 -8.88
C ALA A 93 1.40 -2.60 -9.00
N MET A 94 1.24 -3.70 -8.28
CA MET A 94 2.09 -4.90 -8.40
C MET A 94 1.84 -5.71 -9.68
N ARG A 95 0.88 -5.30 -10.51
CA ARG A 95 0.51 -5.98 -11.77
C ARG A 95 0.55 -5.00 -12.95
N PRO A 96 1.74 -4.53 -13.37
CA PRO A 96 1.86 -3.77 -14.61
C PRO A 96 1.32 -4.58 -15.79
N PRO A 97 0.68 -3.97 -16.79
CA PRO A 97 0.05 -4.69 -17.92
C PRO A 97 0.99 -5.66 -18.66
N HIS A 98 2.23 -5.25 -18.92
CA HIS A 98 3.23 -6.07 -19.61
C HIS A 98 4.29 -6.63 -18.64
N ARG A 99 3.86 -7.07 -17.45
CA ARG A 99 4.79 -7.52 -16.41
C ARG A 99 5.73 -8.64 -16.86
N SER A 100 5.22 -9.63 -17.60
CA SER A 100 6.04 -10.75 -18.11
C SER A 100 7.09 -10.28 -19.11
N GLN A 101 6.74 -9.36 -19.97
CA GLN A 101 7.63 -8.76 -20.96
C GLN A 101 8.74 -7.94 -20.27
N TRP A 102 8.39 -7.13 -19.27
CA TRP A 102 9.38 -6.39 -18.48
C TRP A 102 10.30 -7.30 -17.67
N LEU A 103 9.82 -8.43 -17.20
CA LEU A 103 10.67 -9.42 -16.53
C LEU A 103 11.62 -10.11 -17.52
N CYS A 104 11.18 -10.34 -18.76
CA CYS A 104 12.06 -10.84 -19.82
C CYS A 104 13.16 -9.82 -20.13
N ILE A 105 12.81 -8.56 -20.39
CA ILE A 105 13.77 -7.48 -20.63
C ILE A 105 14.74 -7.36 -19.45
N HIS A 106 14.23 -7.31 -18.23
CA HIS A 106 15.06 -7.27 -17.03
C HIS A 106 16.08 -8.41 -16.98
N ARG A 107 15.70 -9.62 -17.36
CA ARG A 107 16.60 -10.80 -17.34
C ARG A 107 17.85 -10.58 -18.18
N TYR A 108 17.73 -9.89 -19.32
CA TYR A 108 18.84 -9.66 -20.25
C TYR A 108 19.57 -8.32 -20.02
N GLU A 109 18.90 -7.31 -19.48
CA GLU A 109 19.50 -5.98 -19.24
C GLU A 109 20.25 -5.86 -17.91
N ARG A 110 19.83 -6.62 -16.91
CA ARG A 110 20.40 -6.50 -15.56
C ARG A 110 21.81 -7.07 -15.43
N ASN A 111 22.62 -6.49 -14.58
CA ASN A 111 23.76 -7.18 -14.00
C ASN A 111 23.25 -8.30 -13.05
N PRO A 112 23.63 -9.57 -13.23
CA PRO A 112 23.12 -10.67 -12.40
C PRO A 112 23.34 -10.49 -10.90
N ALA A 113 24.46 -9.88 -10.48
CA ALA A 113 24.77 -9.64 -9.07
C ALA A 113 23.97 -8.49 -8.45
N GLN A 114 23.50 -7.53 -9.26
CA GLN A 114 22.83 -6.31 -8.79
C GLN A 114 21.31 -6.35 -9.03
N GLY A 115 20.82 -7.16 -9.98
CA GLY A 115 19.40 -7.30 -10.30
C GLY A 115 18.74 -5.97 -10.67
N TRP A 116 17.67 -5.61 -9.97
CA TRP A 116 16.96 -4.35 -10.17
C TRP A 116 17.74 -3.10 -9.76
N ARG A 117 18.82 -3.26 -9.00
CA ARG A 117 19.70 -2.17 -8.56
C ARG A 117 20.91 -1.97 -9.47
N THR A 118 20.90 -2.54 -10.66
CA THR A 118 22.00 -2.46 -11.62
C THR A 118 22.46 -1.02 -11.83
N ARG A 119 23.77 -0.80 -11.64
CA ARG A 119 24.46 0.46 -11.89
C ARG A 119 25.86 0.12 -12.37
N THR A 120 26.07 0.14 -13.69
CA THR A 120 27.31 -0.30 -14.34
C THR A 120 28.29 0.84 -14.63
N GLY A 121 27.89 2.09 -14.37
CA GLY A 121 28.74 3.26 -14.66
C GLY A 121 28.68 3.75 -16.11
N ASN A 122 27.96 3.05 -16.99
CA ASN A 122 27.83 3.36 -18.43
C ASN A 122 26.70 4.35 -18.77
N GLY A 123 26.09 5.03 -17.76
CA GLY A 123 24.99 5.96 -17.95
C GLY A 123 23.58 5.35 -17.94
N TYR A 124 23.46 4.02 -17.78
CA TYR A 124 22.22 3.29 -17.66
C TYR A 124 21.99 2.80 -16.23
N TYR A 125 20.74 2.79 -15.77
CA TYR A 125 20.40 2.57 -14.38
C TYR A 125 19.19 1.63 -14.22
N GLY A 126 19.23 0.85 -13.15
CA GLY A 126 18.17 -0.07 -12.77
C GLY A 126 18.17 -1.36 -13.58
N GLY A 127 17.30 -2.26 -13.21
CA GLY A 127 17.18 -3.57 -13.86
C GLY A 127 16.67 -3.53 -15.29
N LEU A 128 16.12 -2.39 -15.73
CA LEU A 128 15.71 -2.15 -17.11
C LEU A 128 16.69 -1.24 -17.87
N GLN A 129 17.83 -0.91 -17.29
CA GLN A 129 18.90 -0.11 -17.92
C GLN A 129 18.37 1.17 -18.62
N MET A 130 17.66 2.00 -17.84
CA MET A 130 17.10 3.27 -18.31
C MET A 130 18.16 4.39 -18.20
N ASP A 131 18.42 5.11 -19.29
CA ASP A 131 19.26 6.29 -19.26
C ASP A 131 18.57 7.48 -18.55
N ILE A 132 19.32 8.55 -18.31
CA ILE A 132 18.80 9.71 -17.58
C ILE A 132 17.72 10.48 -18.36
N HIS A 133 17.79 10.49 -19.69
CA HIS A 133 16.79 11.17 -20.54
C HIS A 133 15.46 10.41 -20.49
N PHE A 134 15.51 9.08 -20.56
CA PHE A 134 14.35 8.22 -20.38
C PHE A 134 13.69 8.44 -19.01
N GLN A 135 14.50 8.47 -17.95
CA GLN A 135 14.02 8.69 -16.59
C GLN A 135 13.38 10.09 -16.40
N ARG A 136 13.96 11.13 -17.02
CA ARG A 136 13.36 12.48 -17.04
C ARG A 136 12.03 12.53 -17.78
N ALA A 137 11.94 11.83 -18.91
CA ALA A 137 10.73 11.82 -19.73
C ALA A 137 9.57 11.05 -19.09
N TYR A 138 9.84 9.90 -18.51
CA TYR A 138 8.79 8.97 -18.08
C TYR A 138 8.65 8.80 -16.58
N GLY A 139 9.67 9.16 -15.79
CA GLY A 139 9.70 9.02 -14.34
C GLY A 139 10.24 10.22 -13.56
N PRO A 140 9.94 11.48 -13.97
CA PRO A 140 10.56 12.67 -13.37
C PRO A 140 10.30 12.81 -11.88
N GLU A 141 9.13 12.39 -11.40
CA GLU A 141 8.77 12.42 -9.99
C GLU A 141 9.58 11.42 -9.15
N LEU A 142 9.91 10.24 -9.71
CA LEU A 142 10.76 9.25 -9.05
C LEU A 142 12.21 9.70 -9.08
N LEU A 143 12.67 10.22 -10.21
CA LEU A 143 14.03 10.76 -10.36
C LEU A 143 14.31 11.86 -9.32
N ARG A 144 13.37 12.79 -9.12
CA ARG A 144 13.50 13.87 -8.14
C ARG A 144 13.52 13.36 -6.70
N ARG A 145 12.70 12.35 -6.36
CA ARG A 145 12.55 11.86 -4.98
C ARG A 145 13.57 10.81 -4.57
N LYS A 146 14.02 9.99 -5.50
CA LYS A 146 14.83 8.80 -5.23
C LYS A 146 16.17 8.78 -5.98
N GLY A 147 16.41 9.75 -6.85
CA GLY A 147 17.54 9.69 -7.77
C GLY A 147 17.31 8.69 -8.90
N THR A 148 18.38 8.12 -9.43
CA THR A 148 18.36 7.24 -10.60
C THR A 148 17.68 5.90 -10.38
N ALA A 149 17.28 5.24 -11.46
CA ALA A 149 16.41 4.07 -11.47
C ALA A 149 16.92 2.86 -10.67
N ASN A 150 18.21 2.75 -10.41
CA ASN A 150 18.76 1.72 -9.51
C ASN A 150 18.25 1.84 -8.05
N ASN A 151 17.69 3.01 -7.66
CA ASN A 151 17.07 3.23 -6.36
C ASN A 151 15.54 3.01 -6.37
N TRP A 152 14.97 2.71 -7.56
CA TRP A 152 13.54 2.48 -7.70
C TRP A 152 13.21 1.01 -7.49
N THR A 153 12.04 0.74 -6.93
CA THR A 153 11.56 -0.63 -6.81
C THR A 153 11.31 -1.26 -8.19
N PRO A 154 11.26 -2.59 -8.31
CA PRO A 154 10.93 -3.26 -9.56
C PRO A 154 9.65 -2.74 -10.21
N TYR A 155 8.60 -2.53 -9.42
CA TYR A 155 7.32 -2.02 -9.92
C TYR A 155 7.41 -0.57 -10.39
N GLU A 156 8.17 0.29 -9.69
CA GLU A 156 8.39 1.67 -10.14
C GLU A 156 9.10 1.70 -11.49
N GLN A 157 10.12 0.87 -11.69
CA GLN A 157 10.81 0.74 -12.97
C GLN A 157 9.88 0.25 -14.08
N MET A 158 9.12 -0.83 -13.82
CA MET A 158 8.16 -1.34 -14.80
C MET A 158 7.08 -0.31 -15.15
N TRP A 159 6.52 0.42 -14.17
CA TRP A 159 5.51 1.44 -14.46
C TRP A 159 6.06 2.64 -15.23
N VAL A 160 7.32 2.99 -15.04
CA VAL A 160 7.98 4.02 -15.86
C VAL A 160 8.17 3.51 -17.29
N ALA A 161 8.57 2.25 -17.47
CA ALA A 161 8.63 1.61 -18.78
C ALA A 161 7.25 1.50 -19.45
N GLU A 162 6.19 1.20 -18.69
CA GLU A 162 4.80 1.22 -19.18
C GLU A 162 4.39 2.59 -19.72
N ARG A 163 4.87 3.67 -19.14
CA ARG A 163 4.60 5.04 -19.63
C ARG A 163 5.22 5.26 -21.01
N ALA A 164 6.46 4.80 -21.22
CA ALA A 164 7.11 4.84 -22.52
C ALA A 164 6.38 3.95 -23.53
N HIS A 165 5.99 2.75 -23.13
CA HIS A 165 5.23 1.84 -23.99
C HIS A 165 3.92 2.49 -24.46
N ARG A 166 3.15 3.09 -23.55
CA ARG A 166 1.87 3.78 -23.87
C ARG A 166 2.01 5.05 -24.67
N SER A 167 3.20 5.67 -24.69
CA SER A 167 3.47 6.85 -25.53
C SER A 167 3.70 6.52 -27.02
N GLY A 168 3.53 5.25 -27.41
CA GLY A 168 3.75 4.78 -28.77
C GLY A 168 5.15 4.20 -29.00
N ARG A 169 6.04 4.24 -28.01
CA ARG A 169 7.40 3.67 -28.17
C ARG A 169 7.44 2.15 -28.07
N GLY A 170 6.40 1.51 -27.52
CA GLY A 170 6.38 0.06 -27.33
C GLY A 170 7.61 -0.43 -26.57
N PHE A 171 8.22 -1.50 -27.06
CA PHE A 171 9.45 -2.08 -26.50
C PHE A 171 10.73 -1.61 -27.25
N TYR A 172 10.63 -0.72 -28.23
CA TYR A 172 11.76 -0.21 -29.01
C TYR A 172 12.88 0.49 -28.20
N PRO A 173 12.65 1.06 -27.01
CA PRO A 173 13.77 1.52 -26.18
C PRO A 173 14.78 0.43 -25.80
N TRP A 174 14.43 -0.84 -25.93
CA TRP A 174 15.28 -2.02 -25.69
C TRP A 174 15.39 -2.91 -26.92
N PRO A 175 15.93 -2.43 -28.08
CA PRO A 175 15.73 -3.09 -29.37
C PRO A 175 16.34 -4.49 -29.43
N ASN A 176 17.52 -4.70 -28.85
CA ASN A 176 18.16 -6.02 -28.86
C ASN A 176 17.44 -6.98 -27.91
N THR A 177 17.19 -6.54 -26.69
CA THR A 177 16.56 -7.36 -25.66
C THR A 177 15.10 -7.66 -26.01
N ALA A 178 14.39 -6.69 -26.60
CA ALA A 178 13.03 -6.92 -27.06
C ALA A 178 12.95 -7.99 -28.16
N ARG A 179 13.94 -8.05 -29.07
CA ARG A 179 14.05 -9.16 -30.05
C ARG A 179 14.28 -10.51 -29.36
N TYR A 180 15.21 -10.58 -28.41
CA TYR A 180 15.41 -11.82 -27.63
C TYR A 180 14.18 -12.28 -26.88
N CYS A 181 13.30 -11.34 -26.51
CA CYS A 181 12.04 -11.62 -25.83
C CYS A 181 10.86 -11.84 -26.79
N GLY A 182 11.05 -11.74 -28.12
CA GLY A 182 9.99 -11.89 -29.12
C GLY A 182 8.93 -10.78 -29.05
N LEU A 183 9.32 -9.55 -28.73
CA LEU A 183 8.41 -8.42 -28.52
C LEU A 183 8.39 -7.43 -29.70
N ILE A 184 9.39 -7.51 -30.59
CA ILE A 184 9.52 -6.75 -31.83
C ILE A 184 10.22 -7.60 -32.91
#